data_1c1266d322f61a6d9084aa02b4e60145
#
_entry.id   1c1266d322f61a6d9084aa02b4e60145
#
_cell.length_a   1.000
_cell.length_b   1.000
_cell.length_c   1.000
_cell.angle_alpha   90.00
_cell.angle_beta   90.00
_cell.angle_gamma   90.00
#
_symmetry.space_group_name_H-M   'P 1'
#
loop_
_entity.id
_entity.type
_entity.pdbx_description
1 polymer ?
#
loop_
_entity_poly.entity_id
_entity_poly.type
_entity_poly.pdbx_seq_one_letter_code
_entity_poly.pdbx_strand_id
1 'polypeptide(L)' 'MWYYLVRYSFDAEKPVFGPFNTEEEAWEAALTSAQKEFDIDQNENEWDSDMSEYEEYREIVLVNHFTDRDDTTEYLIFEL' A
#
# COMPACT_ATOMS: atom_id res chain seq x y z
N MET A 1 7.33 -16.74 -8.72
CA MET A 1 7.86 -15.68 -7.85
C MET A 1 6.74 -14.78 -7.37
N TRP A 2 6.95 -14.13 -6.25
CA TRP A 2 5.95 -13.27 -5.61
C TRP A 2 6.29 -11.80 -5.81
N TYR A 3 5.26 -10.96 -5.86
CA TYR A 3 5.38 -9.53 -6.13
C TYR A 3 4.33 -8.78 -5.31
N TYR A 4 4.52 -7.47 -5.15
CA TYR A 4 3.39 -6.62 -4.79
C TYR A 4 3.29 -5.46 -5.78
N LEU A 5 2.07 -5.01 -6.00
CA LEU A 5 1.82 -3.82 -6.79
C LEU A 5 1.18 -2.74 -5.91
N VAL A 6 1.36 -1.50 -6.31
CA VAL A 6 0.75 -0.36 -5.64
C VAL A 6 -0.25 0.28 -6.62
N ARG A 7 -1.46 0.47 -6.16
CA ARG A 7 -2.53 1.05 -6.98
C ARG A 7 -3.05 2.32 -6.32
N TYR A 8 -2.95 3.44 -7.02
CA TYR A 8 -3.44 4.74 -6.55
C TYR A 8 -4.80 5.04 -7.16
N SER A 9 -5.70 5.64 -6.39
CA SER A 9 -7.06 5.92 -6.85
C SER A 9 -7.13 6.95 -7.98
N PHE A 10 -6.11 7.80 -8.10
CA PHE A 10 -6.08 8.87 -9.09
C PHE A 10 -4.96 8.75 -10.11
N ASP A 11 -4.24 7.65 -10.10
CA ASP A 11 -3.09 7.44 -10.99
C ASP A 11 -3.28 6.14 -11.77
N ALA A 12 -3.03 6.20 -13.08
CA ALA A 12 -3.10 5.03 -13.95
C ALA A 12 -1.91 4.09 -13.78
N GLU A 13 -0.79 4.57 -13.26
CA GLU A 13 0.39 3.76 -13.05
C GLU A 13 0.20 2.81 -11.88
N LYS A 14 0.68 1.57 -12.05
CA LYS A 14 0.61 0.52 -11.03
C LYS A 14 2.00 -0.09 -10.87
N PRO A 15 2.90 0.58 -10.15
CA PRO A 15 4.26 0.05 -9.99
C PRO A 15 4.24 -1.32 -9.31
N VAL A 16 5.12 -2.20 -9.81
CA VAL A 16 5.25 -3.58 -9.34
C VAL A 16 6.64 -3.77 -8.77
N PHE A 17 6.71 -4.39 -7.60
CA PHE A 17 7.95 -4.63 -6.88
C PHE A 17 8.18 -6.12 -6.67
N GLY A 18 9.42 -6.54 -6.77
CA GLY A 18 9.84 -7.93 -6.67
C GLY A 18 10.92 -8.22 -7.69
N PRO A 19 11.25 -9.49 -7.91
CA PRO A 19 10.62 -10.69 -7.35
C PRO A 19 11.02 -11.01 -5.91
N PHE A 20 10.11 -11.64 -5.18
CA PHE A 20 10.36 -12.21 -3.86
C PHE A 20 10.21 -13.72 -3.93
N ASN A 21 10.95 -14.44 -3.11
CA ASN A 21 10.93 -15.90 -3.12
C ASN A 21 9.66 -16.48 -2.52
N THR A 22 9.08 -15.81 -1.53
CA THR A 22 7.89 -16.29 -0.84
C THR A 22 6.84 -15.19 -0.74
N GLU A 23 5.60 -15.61 -0.54
CA GLU A 23 4.49 -14.70 -0.28
C GLU A 23 4.75 -13.85 0.95
N GLU A 24 5.30 -14.45 2.01
CA GLU A 24 5.61 -13.72 3.25
C GLU A 24 6.64 -12.62 3.04
N GLU A 25 7.66 -12.87 2.23
CA GLU A 25 8.65 -11.84 1.91
C GLU A 25 8.01 -10.65 1.17
N ALA A 26 7.13 -10.94 0.21
CA ALA A 26 6.41 -9.91 -0.53
C ALA A 26 5.47 -9.14 0.40
N TRP A 27 4.76 -9.85 1.28
CA TRP A 27 3.87 -9.25 2.26
C TRP A 27 4.61 -8.31 3.20
N GLU A 28 5.72 -8.76 3.75
CA GLU A 28 6.52 -7.93 4.68
C GLU A 28 7.12 -6.71 3.97
N ALA A 29 7.56 -6.87 2.73
CA ALA A 29 8.07 -5.74 1.94
C ALA A 29 6.96 -4.70 1.69
N ALA A 30 5.76 -5.17 1.35
CA ALA A 30 4.61 -4.29 1.15
C ALA A 30 4.21 -3.59 2.44
N LEU A 31 4.18 -4.31 3.57
CA LEU A 31 3.89 -3.71 4.88
C LEU A 31 4.90 -2.63 5.24
N THR A 32 6.18 -2.88 5.02
CA THR A 32 7.24 -1.91 5.30
C THR A 32 7.05 -0.65 4.45
N SER A 33 6.75 -0.80 3.17
CA SER A 33 6.50 0.32 2.28
C SER A 33 5.26 1.10 2.68
N ALA A 34 4.18 0.39 3.00
CA ALA A 34 2.93 1.01 3.41
C ALA A 34 3.08 1.77 4.73
N GLN A 35 3.77 1.18 5.70
CA GLN A 35 4.00 1.81 7.00
C GLN A 35 4.83 3.09 6.85
N LYS A 36 5.84 3.06 6.00
CA LYS A 36 6.66 4.23 5.72
C LYS A 36 5.83 5.35 5.11
N GLU A 37 5.00 5.03 4.15
CA GLU A 37 4.11 6.01 3.50
C GLU A 37 3.10 6.58 4.50
N PHE A 38 2.53 5.71 5.33
CA PHE A 38 1.62 6.14 6.38
C PHE A 38 2.28 7.10 7.36
N ASP A 39 3.50 6.79 7.79
CA ASP A 39 4.24 7.64 8.72
C ASP A 39 4.55 9.01 8.10
N ILE A 40 4.89 9.06 6.82
CA ILE A 40 5.11 10.31 6.10
C ILE A 40 3.82 11.13 6.05
N ASP A 41 2.69 10.49 5.71
CA ASP A 41 1.40 11.17 5.62
C ASP A 41 0.98 11.75 6.98
N GLN A 42 1.19 11.01 8.07
CA GLN A 42 0.81 11.46 9.40
C GLN A 42 1.72 12.57 9.94
N ASN A 43 2.99 12.55 9.59
CA ASN A 43 3.98 13.47 10.17
C ASN A 43 4.27 14.71 9.33
N GLU A 44 4.13 14.62 8.01
CA GLU A 44 4.54 15.67 7.08
C GLU A 44 3.38 16.36 6.36
N ASN A 45 2.20 15.74 6.36
CA ASN A 45 1.04 16.26 5.63
C ASN A 45 -0.03 16.78 6.60
N GLU A 46 -0.87 17.67 6.11
CA GLU A 46 -1.91 18.33 6.91
C GLU A 46 -3.22 17.54 6.99
N TRP A 47 -3.29 16.38 6.35
CA TRP A 47 -4.51 15.56 6.33
C TRP A 47 -4.32 14.28 7.12
N ASP A 48 -5.45 13.75 7.60
CA ASP A 48 -5.47 12.48 8.30
C ASP A 48 -5.35 11.32 7.33
N SER A 49 -4.70 10.25 7.80
CA SER A 49 -4.57 9.02 7.05
C SER A 49 -4.92 7.83 7.93
N ASP A 50 -5.50 6.81 7.31
CA ASP A 50 -5.79 5.53 7.96
C ASP A 50 -5.10 4.41 7.17
N MET A 51 -4.65 3.39 7.88
CA MET A 51 -4.06 2.21 7.27
C MET A 51 -4.78 0.96 7.76
N SER A 52 -5.21 0.12 6.84
CA SER A 52 -5.87 -1.15 7.13
C SER A 52 -5.10 -2.29 6.48
N GLU A 53 -4.88 -3.36 7.27
CA GLU A 53 -4.19 -4.55 6.80
C GLU A 53 -5.19 -5.69 6.74
N TYR A 54 -5.31 -6.32 5.58
CA TYR A 54 -6.19 -7.46 5.35
C TYR A 54 -5.32 -8.67 5.04
N GLU A 55 -4.77 -9.27 6.10
CA GLU A 55 -3.83 -10.40 5.96
C GLU A 55 -4.44 -11.56 5.19
N GLU A 56 -5.72 -11.84 5.41
CA GLU A 56 -6.43 -12.92 4.73
C GLU A 56 -6.44 -12.76 3.22
N TYR A 57 -6.57 -11.52 2.75
CA TYR A 57 -6.60 -11.20 1.33
C TYR A 57 -5.25 -10.75 0.78
N ARG A 58 -4.27 -10.62 1.66
CA ARG A 58 -2.95 -10.08 1.31
C ARG A 58 -3.06 -8.72 0.63
N GLU A 59 -3.78 -7.83 1.29
CA GLU A 59 -4.02 -6.48 0.81
C GLU A 59 -3.81 -5.48 1.95
N ILE A 60 -3.24 -4.34 1.61
CA ILE A 60 -3.09 -3.21 2.54
C ILE A 60 -3.74 -2.00 1.86
N VAL A 61 -4.52 -1.25 2.61
CA VAL A 61 -5.20 -0.06 2.12
C VAL A 61 -4.80 1.14 2.97
N LEU A 62 -4.28 2.17 2.32
CA LEU A 62 -4.07 3.47 2.92
C LEU A 62 -5.15 4.41 2.41
N VAL A 63 -5.79 5.14 3.31
CA VAL A 63 -6.78 6.14 2.94
C VAL A 63 -6.31 7.50 3.45
N ASN A 64 -6.16 8.46 2.56
CA ASN A 64 -5.86 9.85 2.90
C ASN A 64 -7.13 10.65 2.86
N HIS A 65 -7.49 11.23 4.01
CA HIS A 65 -8.73 12.00 4.15
C HIS A 65 -8.47 13.47 3.91
N PHE A 66 -8.75 13.91 2.68
CA PHE A 66 -8.70 15.33 2.34
C PHE A 66 -10.03 16.00 2.73
N THR A 67 -10.06 17.31 2.73
CA THR A 67 -11.22 18.08 3.13
C THR A 67 -12.48 17.75 2.32
N ASP A 68 -12.31 17.43 1.04
CA ASP A 68 -13.43 17.24 0.09
C ASP A 68 -13.45 15.88 -0.57
N ARG A 69 -12.49 15.01 -0.30
CA ARG A 69 -12.41 13.68 -0.91
C ARG A 69 -11.48 12.76 -0.13
N ASP A 70 -11.60 11.46 -0.41
CA ASP A 70 -10.65 10.45 0.07
C ASP A 70 -9.86 9.91 -1.11
N ASP A 71 -8.54 9.82 -0.94
CA ASP A 71 -7.66 9.15 -1.89
C ASP A 71 -7.18 7.85 -1.26
N THR A 72 -7.16 6.78 -2.05
CA THR A 72 -6.73 5.46 -1.58
C THR A 72 -5.47 5.01 -2.28
N THR A 73 -4.62 4.30 -1.53
CA THR A 73 -3.45 3.60 -2.05
C THR A 73 -3.57 2.15 -1.59
N GLU A 74 -3.57 1.22 -2.53
CA GLU A 74 -3.70 -0.20 -2.23
C GLU A 74 -2.42 -0.93 -2.56
N TYR A 75 -2.03 -1.86 -1.68
CA TYR A 75 -0.88 -2.74 -1.88
C TYR A 75 -1.43 -4.15 -2.01
N LEU A 76 -1.19 -4.78 -3.14
CA LEU A 76 -1.74 -6.10 -3.48
C LEU A 76 -0.61 -7.08 -3.74
N ILE A 77 -0.68 -8.24 -3.10
CA ILE A 77 0.31 -9.30 -3.23
C ILE A 77 -0.18 -10.30 -4.28
N PHE A 78 0.70 -10.70 -5.18
CA PHE A 78 0.33 -11.66 -6.22
C PHE A 78 1.53 -12.50 -6.64
N GLU A 79 1.23 -13.60 -7.30
CA GLU A 79 2.24 -14.53 -7.82
C GLU A 79 2.19 -14.59 -9.34
N LEU A 80 3.38 -14.65 -9.94
CA LEU A 80 3.56 -14.91 -11.37
C LEU A 80 4.44 -16.12 -11.60
#